data_ca6fa059b2d176e2c8663192d21930e9
#
_entry.id   ca6fa059b2d176e2c8663192d21930e9
#
_cell.length_a   1.000
_cell.length_b   1.000
_cell.length_c   1.000
_cell.angle_alpha   90.00
_cell.angle_beta   90.00
_cell.angle_gamma   90.00
#
_symmetry.space_group_name_H-M   'P 1'
#
loop_
_entity.id
_entity.type
_entity.pdbx_description
1 polymer ?
#
loop_
_entity_poly.entity_id
_entity_poly.type
_entity_poly.pdbx_seq_one_letter_code
_entity_poly.pdbx_strand_id
1 'polypeptide(L)'
;MKRILVSILLCLSLASPAVCGPRRAIILRAQFKDVKFEMDEAQAKALADSASAYFTEQLATTVTFDLGPVITLPQDMSYYGHNSTLRRDELIYKAVMETCLASVDAVDFARYDADADGVADNVLLLTAGVSEAEDAGDDAIWPQMNYLNEWSAAFALDGRKIDCFSVSTESAGLRTLCHEYAHSLGLMDLYDTDGSASGGLAPGLWGTLSLMDKGLRTGDGSLPPNFSAVELDVLGEGTCELAAPGLHRLEPMGSSRRYLKIPTDVDGEYFLIECRAARGWDADLGCSGLIIYHVDRSSNPTGYSNYYKKDLTAAERWYYNQVNCRPDAECVHVVAALPTATSAAEIPFPQPGINNLDAETNQAFRYRDGIPVPYVLTNISTKSDGSVSFEISEPLKLLEVDVFQDAAILNWEVAGAIGQDVECEVAWCRDIEKIHTSGKAKGHTYTIEGLTPGANYMAIVSATTKDGHSYSVRTDFTTRTYREGSRPYILIPASQRNADGSFKPWARLPLRVANAPDAVSVRWSDGTNEIKAGDDGHFILTGNCTLRAEITNKDGSRDVIIKEVTIR
;
A
#
# COMPACT_ATOMS: atom_id res chain seq x y z
N MET A 1 -4.23 39.07 -13.15
CA MET A 1 -4.58 38.00 -12.20
C MET A 1 -5.96 37.48 -12.54
N LYS A 2 -6.09 36.52 -13.45
CA LYS A 2 -7.34 35.81 -13.72
C LYS A 2 -7.21 34.43 -13.07
N ARG A 3 -8.06 34.17 -12.10
CA ARG A 3 -8.20 32.86 -11.47
C ARG A 3 -8.82 31.91 -12.49
N ILE A 4 -8.06 30.93 -12.94
CA ILE A 4 -8.58 29.78 -13.68
C ILE A 4 -9.14 28.85 -12.60
N LEU A 5 -10.46 28.77 -12.52
CA LEU A 5 -11.15 27.71 -11.79
C LEU A 5 -10.98 26.43 -12.60
N VAL A 6 -10.09 25.56 -12.16
CA VAL A 6 -10.07 24.17 -12.62
C VAL A 6 -11.25 23.49 -11.95
N SER A 7 -12.27 23.19 -12.72
CA SER A 7 -13.40 22.35 -12.31
C SER A 7 -12.86 20.93 -12.15
N ILE A 8 -12.56 20.55 -10.92
CA ILE A 8 -12.26 19.17 -10.57
C ILE A 8 -13.58 18.40 -10.69
N LEU A 9 -13.76 17.70 -11.79
CA LEU A 9 -14.76 16.64 -11.88
C LEU A 9 -14.27 15.51 -10.98
N LEU A 10 -14.96 15.34 -9.85
CA LEU A 10 -14.77 14.23 -8.93
C LEU A 10 -15.29 12.95 -9.63
N CYS A 11 -14.47 12.34 -10.47
CA CYS A 11 -14.67 10.96 -10.83
C CYS A 11 -14.27 10.12 -9.62
N LEU A 12 -15.25 9.82 -8.77
CA LEU A 12 -15.18 8.62 -7.95
C LEU A 12 -15.05 7.46 -8.93
N SER A 13 -13.84 7.04 -9.22
CA SER A 13 -13.58 5.71 -9.74
C SER A 13 -13.92 4.73 -8.61
N LEU A 14 -15.19 4.35 -8.53
CA LEU A 14 -15.53 3.02 -8.11
C LEU A 14 -14.57 2.13 -8.89
N ALA A 15 -13.74 1.34 -8.23
CA ALA A 15 -12.93 0.33 -8.86
C ALA A 15 -13.86 -0.40 -9.84
N SER A 16 -13.70 -0.15 -11.12
CA SER A 16 -14.40 -0.91 -12.14
C SER A 16 -14.05 -2.35 -11.88
N PRO A 17 -15.02 -3.27 -11.80
CA PRO A 17 -14.70 -4.68 -11.70
C PRO A 17 -13.72 -4.97 -12.84
N ALA A 18 -12.59 -5.61 -12.52
CA ALA A 18 -11.58 -5.98 -13.50
C ALA A 18 -12.30 -6.50 -14.75
N VAL A 19 -12.11 -5.83 -15.89
CA VAL A 19 -12.77 -6.25 -17.13
C VAL A 19 -12.13 -7.57 -17.53
N CYS A 20 -12.77 -8.66 -17.16
CA CYS A 20 -12.31 -10.03 -17.34
C CYS A 20 -12.56 -10.47 -18.78
N GLY A 21 -11.91 -9.84 -19.76
CA GLY A 21 -12.06 -10.14 -21.18
C GLY A 21 -10.82 -9.84 -22.01
N PRO A 22 -10.76 -10.35 -23.25
CA PRO A 22 -9.66 -10.01 -24.16
C PRO A 22 -9.59 -8.51 -24.40
N ARG A 23 -8.40 -7.95 -24.31
CA ARG A 23 -8.14 -6.53 -24.57
C ARG A 23 -7.45 -6.34 -25.93
N ARG A 24 -7.74 -5.23 -26.58
CA ARG A 24 -7.06 -4.83 -27.81
C ARG A 24 -6.57 -3.41 -27.68
N ALA A 25 -5.35 -3.16 -28.15
CA ALA A 25 -4.79 -1.84 -28.33
C ALA A 25 -4.31 -1.65 -29.77
N ILE A 26 -4.29 -0.44 -30.27
CA ILE A 26 -3.78 -0.09 -31.60
C ILE A 26 -2.46 0.66 -31.46
N ILE A 27 -1.43 0.21 -32.16
CA ILE A 27 -0.19 0.95 -32.35
C ILE A 27 -0.29 1.67 -33.71
N LEU A 28 -0.62 2.94 -33.69
CA LEU A 28 -0.54 3.81 -34.86
C LEU A 28 0.90 4.27 -35.04
N ARG A 29 1.35 4.37 -36.30
CA ARG A 29 2.74 4.75 -36.60
C ARG A 29 2.79 6.10 -37.31
N ALA A 30 3.46 7.07 -36.67
CA ALA A 30 3.64 8.40 -37.21
C ALA A 30 5.11 8.69 -37.57
N GLN A 31 5.36 9.07 -38.80
CA GLN A 31 6.64 9.66 -39.20
C GLN A 31 6.44 11.13 -39.59
N PHE A 32 7.47 11.92 -39.41
CA PHE A 32 7.40 13.35 -39.68
C PHE A 32 7.83 13.69 -41.11
N LYS A 33 7.67 14.95 -41.49
CA LYS A 33 8.11 15.41 -42.79
C LYS A 33 9.62 15.22 -42.96
N ASP A 34 10.40 15.53 -41.93
CA ASP A 34 11.87 15.52 -41.87
C ASP A 34 12.46 14.23 -41.29
N VAL A 35 11.74 13.50 -40.39
CA VAL A 35 12.20 12.27 -39.74
C VAL A 35 11.35 11.08 -40.16
N LYS A 36 12.00 10.02 -40.66
CA LYS A 36 11.37 8.78 -41.14
C LYS A 36 11.76 7.61 -40.25
N PHE A 37 10.92 6.57 -40.22
CA PHE A 37 11.25 5.34 -39.52
C PHE A 37 12.53 4.71 -40.06
N GLU A 38 13.42 4.35 -39.17
CA GLU A 38 14.51 3.41 -39.39
C GLU A 38 14.07 1.96 -39.15
N MET A 39 13.07 1.77 -38.26
CA MET A 39 12.44 0.49 -37.98
C MET A 39 11.64 0.01 -39.19
N ASP A 40 11.93 -1.19 -39.68
CA ASP A 40 11.16 -1.83 -40.75
C ASP A 40 9.85 -2.45 -40.23
N GLU A 41 9.01 -2.96 -41.16
CA GLU A 41 7.70 -3.56 -40.84
C GLU A 41 7.83 -4.82 -39.98
N ALA A 42 8.88 -5.63 -40.16
CA ALA A 42 9.10 -6.84 -39.40
C ALA A 42 9.50 -6.51 -37.96
N GLN A 43 10.30 -5.49 -37.76
CA GLN A 43 10.71 -4.98 -36.46
C GLN A 43 9.52 -4.37 -35.70
N ALA A 44 8.69 -3.56 -36.38
CA ALA A 44 7.47 -2.99 -35.80
C ALA A 44 6.48 -4.07 -35.38
N LYS A 45 6.32 -5.10 -36.23
CA LYS A 45 5.48 -6.26 -35.89
C LYS A 45 6.03 -7.04 -34.71
N ALA A 46 7.34 -7.26 -34.64
CA ALA A 46 7.96 -7.96 -33.51
C ALA A 46 7.77 -7.18 -32.19
N LEU A 47 7.83 -5.84 -32.24
CA LEU A 47 7.54 -4.97 -31.10
C LEU A 47 6.09 -5.13 -30.62
N ALA A 48 5.11 -5.10 -31.53
CA ALA A 48 3.69 -5.29 -31.21
C ALA A 48 3.39 -6.70 -30.68
N ASP A 49 4.00 -7.73 -31.29
CA ASP A 49 3.87 -9.12 -30.85
C ASP A 49 4.46 -9.32 -29.43
N SER A 50 5.61 -8.68 -29.16
CA SER A 50 6.26 -8.73 -27.83
C SER A 50 5.44 -8.00 -26.77
N ALA A 51 4.86 -6.83 -27.07
CA ALA A 51 3.94 -6.14 -26.17
C ALA A 51 2.67 -6.99 -25.89
N SER A 52 2.14 -7.63 -26.93
CA SER A 52 0.99 -8.56 -26.79
C SER A 52 1.31 -9.74 -25.87
N ALA A 53 2.49 -10.34 -26.05
CA ALA A 53 2.95 -11.45 -25.21
C ALA A 53 3.15 -11.00 -23.76
N TYR A 54 3.82 -9.86 -23.56
CA TYR A 54 4.07 -9.29 -22.23
C TYR A 54 2.76 -9.05 -21.47
N PHE A 55 1.84 -8.25 -21.99
CA PHE A 55 0.60 -7.93 -21.28
C PHE A 55 -0.36 -9.12 -21.15
N THR A 56 -0.34 -10.07 -22.11
CA THR A 56 -1.07 -11.34 -21.96
C THR A 56 -0.62 -12.12 -20.74
N GLU A 57 0.70 -12.16 -20.48
CA GLU A 57 1.26 -12.83 -19.32
C GLU A 57 1.01 -12.03 -18.04
N GLN A 58 1.22 -10.70 -18.07
CA GLN A 58 1.07 -9.86 -16.88
C GLN A 58 -0.40 -9.77 -16.39
N LEU A 59 -1.38 -9.72 -17.30
CA LEU A 59 -2.80 -9.57 -16.97
C LEU A 59 -3.56 -10.91 -16.93
N ALA A 60 -2.90 -12.05 -17.28
CA ALA A 60 -3.51 -13.37 -17.40
C ALA A 60 -4.78 -13.39 -18.27
N THR A 61 -4.85 -12.51 -19.25
CA THR A 61 -5.91 -12.42 -20.25
C THR A 61 -5.29 -12.14 -21.61
N THR A 62 -5.97 -12.52 -22.69
CA THR A 62 -5.44 -12.23 -24.03
C THR A 62 -5.39 -10.72 -24.26
N VAL A 63 -4.20 -10.22 -24.52
CA VAL A 63 -3.97 -8.83 -24.96
C VAL A 63 -3.37 -8.83 -26.33
N THR A 64 -3.92 -8.03 -27.25
CA THR A 64 -3.43 -7.94 -28.62
C THR A 64 -3.12 -6.49 -28.95
N PHE A 65 -1.89 -6.24 -29.40
CA PHE A 65 -1.50 -4.96 -29.99
C PHE A 65 -1.56 -5.11 -31.51
N ASP A 66 -2.58 -4.52 -32.12
CA ASP A 66 -2.69 -4.45 -33.56
C ASP A 66 -1.75 -3.36 -34.11
N LEU A 67 -1.09 -3.64 -35.22
CA LEU A 67 -0.19 -2.68 -35.84
C LEU A 67 -0.94 -1.92 -36.94
N GLY A 68 -1.06 -0.60 -36.78
CA GLY A 68 -1.68 0.29 -37.76
C GLY A 68 -0.75 0.73 -38.88
N PRO A 69 -1.25 1.52 -39.86
CA PRO A 69 -0.48 2.01 -40.97
C PRO A 69 0.59 3.03 -40.56
N VAL A 70 1.60 3.25 -41.39
CA VAL A 70 2.54 4.37 -41.25
C VAL A 70 1.94 5.62 -41.89
N ILE A 71 1.72 6.65 -41.08
CA ILE A 71 1.21 7.95 -41.52
C ILE A 71 2.36 8.97 -41.55
N THR A 72 2.50 9.69 -42.66
CA THR A 72 3.45 10.84 -42.75
C THR A 72 2.71 12.10 -42.34
N LEU A 73 3.10 12.65 -41.21
CA LEU A 73 2.59 13.93 -40.73
C LEU A 73 3.09 15.11 -41.54
N PRO A 74 2.31 16.20 -41.68
CA PRO A 74 2.61 17.32 -42.58
C PRO A 74 3.72 18.25 -42.07
N GLN A 75 4.05 18.22 -40.80
CA GLN A 75 5.06 19.09 -40.18
C GLN A 75 6.32 18.30 -39.81
N ASP A 76 7.37 19.03 -39.46
CA ASP A 76 8.63 18.51 -38.97
C ASP A 76 8.45 18.00 -37.52
N MET A 77 9.31 17.07 -37.05
CA MET A 77 9.22 16.49 -35.70
C MET A 77 9.20 17.57 -34.62
N SER A 78 10.06 18.58 -34.75
CA SER A 78 10.15 19.70 -33.80
C SER A 78 8.86 20.53 -33.64
N TYR A 79 7.93 20.47 -34.61
CA TYR A 79 6.62 21.11 -34.45
C TYR A 79 5.75 20.39 -33.41
N TYR A 80 5.82 19.07 -33.35
CA TYR A 80 5.02 18.27 -32.44
C TYR A 80 5.70 18.06 -31.07
N GLY A 81 7.03 17.97 -31.04
CA GLY A 81 7.87 17.73 -29.88
C GLY A 81 8.34 18.99 -29.16
N HIS A 82 7.99 20.20 -29.68
CA HIS A 82 8.43 21.44 -29.05
C HIS A 82 7.92 21.61 -27.63
N ASN A 83 8.84 21.83 -26.69
CA ASN A 83 8.55 22.13 -25.29
C ASN A 83 8.15 23.59 -25.09
N SER A 84 6.97 23.85 -24.52
CA SER A 84 6.59 25.19 -24.08
C SER A 84 7.00 25.43 -22.62
N THR A 85 6.81 26.65 -22.14
CA THR A 85 6.99 26.96 -20.70
C THR A 85 5.93 26.31 -19.79
N LEU A 86 4.89 25.74 -20.36
CA LEU A 86 3.76 25.18 -19.62
C LEU A 86 3.69 23.65 -19.73
N ARG A 87 4.11 23.11 -20.87
CA ARG A 87 4.00 21.68 -21.18
C ARG A 87 5.19 21.22 -22.01
N ARG A 88 5.59 19.98 -21.76
CA ARG A 88 6.44 19.22 -22.65
C ARG A 88 5.59 18.77 -23.85
N ASP A 89 6.16 18.74 -25.05
CA ASP A 89 5.48 18.38 -26.30
C ASP A 89 4.11 19.08 -26.46
N GLU A 90 4.09 20.41 -26.42
CA GLU A 90 2.84 21.21 -26.38
C GLU A 90 1.83 20.81 -27.47
N LEU A 91 2.30 20.35 -28.65
CA LEU A 91 1.46 20.01 -29.78
C LEU A 91 1.37 18.52 -30.10
N ILE A 92 1.81 17.64 -29.19
CA ILE A 92 1.74 16.18 -29.40
C ILE A 92 0.31 15.66 -29.65
N TYR A 93 -0.70 16.30 -29.04
CA TYR A 93 -2.09 15.97 -29.28
C TYR A 93 -2.49 16.08 -30.76
N LYS A 94 -1.86 17.00 -31.55
CA LYS A 94 -2.09 17.11 -32.99
C LYS A 94 -1.52 15.93 -33.74
N ALA A 95 -0.33 15.44 -33.36
CA ALA A 95 0.24 14.24 -33.96
C ALA A 95 -0.71 13.04 -33.78
N VAL A 96 -1.27 12.87 -32.58
CA VAL A 96 -2.24 11.82 -32.30
C VAL A 96 -3.50 11.99 -33.15
N MET A 97 -4.10 13.18 -33.17
CA MET A 97 -5.33 13.46 -33.92
C MET A 97 -5.14 13.26 -35.42
N GLU A 98 -4.07 13.83 -35.99
CA GLU A 98 -3.77 13.75 -37.42
C GLU A 98 -3.51 12.31 -37.86
N THR A 99 -2.81 11.53 -37.03
CA THR A 99 -2.55 10.11 -37.31
C THR A 99 -3.84 9.27 -37.20
N CYS A 100 -4.68 9.47 -36.20
CA CYS A 100 -5.97 8.82 -36.09
C CYS A 100 -6.87 9.09 -37.29
N LEU A 101 -7.02 10.38 -37.66
CA LEU A 101 -7.88 10.81 -38.77
C LEU A 101 -7.37 10.26 -40.13
N ALA A 102 -6.06 10.17 -40.32
CA ALA A 102 -5.47 9.61 -41.54
C ALA A 102 -5.56 8.06 -41.58
N SER A 103 -5.92 7.41 -40.48
CA SER A 103 -5.97 5.94 -40.37
C SER A 103 -7.38 5.36 -40.49
N VAL A 104 -8.43 6.19 -40.60
CA VAL A 104 -9.86 5.74 -40.52
C VAL A 104 -10.26 4.73 -41.59
N ASP A 105 -9.63 4.74 -42.76
CA ASP A 105 -9.92 3.76 -43.84
C ASP A 105 -9.27 2.39 -43.56
N ALA A 106 -8.28 2.34 -42.65
CA ALA A 106 -7.49 1.13 -42.35
C ALA A 106 -7.74 0.56 -40.95
N VAL A 107 -8.29 1.36 -40.03
CA VAL A 107 -8.45 1.02 -38.61
C VAL A 107 -9.91 1.21 -38.21
N ASP A 108 -10.53 0.19 -37.68
CA ASP A 108 -11.85 0.23 -37.04
C ASP A 108 -11.64 0.50 -35.52
N PHE A 109 -11.81 1.74 -35.11
CA PHE A 109 -11.60 2.16 -33.71
C PHE A 109 -12.62 1.57 -32.74
N ALA A 110 -13.79 1.07 -33.21
CA ALA A 110 -14.75 0.42 -32.36
C ALA A 110 -14.23 -0.88 -31.72
N ARG A 111 -13.13 -1.45 -32.21
CA ARG A 111 -12.50 -2.67 -31.69
C ARG A 111 -11.65 -2.46 -30.43
N TYR A 112 -11.36 -1.22 -30.07
CA TYR A 112 -10.42 -0.84 -29.00
C TYR A 112 -11.12 -0.21 -27.78
N ASP A 113 -12.35 -0.63 -27.53
CA ASP A 113 -13.22 -0.30 -26.41
C ASP A 113 -13.61 -1.64 -25.73
N ALA A 114 -12.74 -2.15 -24.84
CA ALA A 114 -12.86 -3.50 -24.30
C ALA A 114 -13.96 -3.62 -23.23
N ASP A 115 -14.22 -2.52 -22.50
CA ASP A 115 -15.25 -2.47 -21.46
C ASP A 115 -16.60 -1.95 -21.96
N ALA A 116 -16.67 -1.57 -23.25
CA ALA A 116 -17.86 -1.08 -23.92
C ALA A 116 -18.46 0.20 -23.31
N ASP A 117 -17.63 1.07 -22.74
CA ASP A 117 -18.05 2.34 -22.18
C ASP A 117 -18.22 3.46 -23.21
N GLY A 118 -17.86 3.18 -24.46
CA GLY A 118 -17.95 4.11 -25.60
C GLY A 118 -16.71 4.97 -25.79
N VAL A 119 -15.62 4.68 -25.05
CA VAL A 119 -14.31 5.32 -25.19
C VAL A 119 -13.29 4.27 -25.66
N ALA A 120 -12.41 4.62 -26.57
CA ALA A 120 -11.28 3.75 -26.86
C ALA A 120 -10.32 3.71 -25.67
N ASP A 121 -9.97 2.50 -25.19
CA ASP A 121 -9.17 2.30 -23.97
C ASP A 121 -7.82 3.03 -24.05
N ASN A 122 -7.13 2.91 -25.17
CA ASN A 122 -5.88 3.62 -25.46
C ASN A 122 -5.59 3.62 -26.97
N VAL A 123 -5.06 4.71 -27.48
CA VAL A 123 -4.41 4.78 -28.79
C VAL A 123 -2.93 5.00 -28.58
N LEU A 124 -2.11 4.01 -28.92
CA LEU A 124 -0.66 4.13 -28.80
C LEU A 124 -0.08 4.67 -30.10
N LEU A 125 0.62 5.81 -30.02
CA LEU A 125 1.33 6.41 -31.12
C LEU A 125 2.82 6.03 -31.02
N LEU A 126 3.31 5.25 -31.98
CA LEU A 126 4.73 4.99 -32.17
C LEU A 126 5.27 6.01 -33.20
N THR A 127 6.24 6.80 -32.78
CA THR A 127 6.83 7.85 -33.67
C THR A 127 8.21 7.45 -34.18
N ALA A 128 8.52 7.92 -35.38
CA ALA A 128 9.86 7.82 -35.94
C ALA A 128 10.84 8.72 -35.17
N GLY A 129 12.08 8.28 -35.09
CA GLY A 129 13.20 9.05 -34.55
C GLY A 129 13.58 8.71 -33.11
N VAL A 130 14.58 9.44 -32.61
CA VAL A 130 15.15 9.25 -31.27
C VAL A 130 14.35 10.03 -30.22
N SER A 131 14.18 9.45 -29.05
CA SER A 131 13.43 10.02 -27.95
C SER A 131 14.14 11.20 -27.27
N GLU A 132 13.39 12.21 -26.83
CA GLU A 132 13.89 13.26 -25.94
C GLU A 132 14.47 12.66 -24.65
N ALA A 133 13.87 11.58 -24.14
CA ALA A 133 14.38 10.86 -22.96
C ALA A 133 15.74 10.16 -23.19
N GLU A 134 16.23 10.12 -24.44
CA GLU A 134 17.52 9.58 -24.86
C GLU A 134 18.50 10.68 -25.34
N ASP A 135 18.32 11.89 -24.83
CA ASP A 135 19.15 13.07 -25.10
C ASP A 135 19.10 13.59 -26.58
N ALA A 136 17.98 13.33 -27.27
CA ALA A 136 17.80 13.83 -28.66
C ALA A 136 17.52 15.34 -28.76
N GLY A 137 17.40 16.03 -27.62
CA GLY A 137 17.12 17.47 -27.52
C GLY A 137 15.65 17.79 -27.32
N ASP A 138 15.38 19.02 -26.83
CA ASP A 138 14.07 19.50 -26.33
C ASP A 138 12.97 19.61 -27.41
N ASP A 139 13.28 19.40 -28.68
CA ASP A 139 12.32 19.38 -29.78
C ASP A 139 12.04 17.97 -30.32
N ALA A 140 12.61 16.93 -29.71
CA ALA A 140 12.28 15.53 -29.96
C ALA A 140 11.02 15.11 -29.16
N ILE A 141 10.46 13.96 -29.51
CA ILE A 141 9.24 13.47 -28.81
C ILE A 141 9.62 12.82 -27.48
N TRP A 142 8.93 13.22 -26.41
CA TRP A 142 8.98 12.59 -25.10
C TRP A 142 7.95 11.47 -25.00
N PRO A 143 8.32 10.24 -24.59
CA PRO A 143 7.36 9.18 -24.28
C PRO A 143 6.45 9.60 -23.13
N GLN A 144 5.13 9.46 -23.32
CA GLN A 144 4.14 9.87 -22.33
C GLN A 144 2.79 9.21 -22.57
N MET A 145 2.00 9.08 -21.51
CA MET A 145 0.56 8.81 -21.56
C MET A 145 -0.19 10.08 -21.15
N ASN A 146 -1.27 10.40 -21.88
CA ASN A 146 -2.06 11.59 -21.58
C ASN A 146 -3.49 11.47 -22.14
N TYR A 147 -4.31 12.49 -21.92
CA TYR A 147 -5.68 12.59 -22.42
C TYR A 147 -5.82 13.80 -23.35
N LEU A 148 -6.40 13.59 -24.53
CA LEU A 148 -6.67 14.69 -25.49
C LEU A 148 -7.55 15.79 -24.89
N ASN A 149 -8.38 15.43 -23.90
CA ASN A 149 -9.25 16.37 -23.20
C ASN A 149 -8.48 17.45 -22.41
N GLU A 150 -7.20 17.19 -22.08
CA GLU A 150 -6.31 18.20 -21.48
C GLU A 150 -6.06 19.40 -22.41
N TRP A 151 -6.22 19.20 -23.72
CA TRP A 151 -6.19 20.26 -24.75
C TRP A 151 -7.57 20.59 -25.30
N SER A 152 -8.66 20.06 -24.69
CA SER A 152 -10.02 20.13 -25.25
C SER A 152 -10.12 19.59 -26.68
N ALA A 153 -9.33 18.56 -27.00
CA ALA A 153 -9.12 18.02 -28.33
C ALA A 153 -9.69 16.61 -28.51
N ALA A 154 -10.39 16.04 -27.52
CA ALA A 154 -11.05 14.74 -27.66
C ALA A 154 -12.08 14.76 -28.80
N PHE A 155 -12.12 13.68 -29.59
CA PHE A 155 -13.01 13.54 -30.76
C PHE A 155 -13.56 12.12 -30.88
N ALA A 156 -14.37 11.84 -31.91
CA ALA A 156 -14.96 10.52 -32.06
C ALA A 156 -14.63 9.91 -33.42
N LEU A 157 -14.28 8.61 -33.44
CA LEU A 157 -14.13 7.77 -34.62
C LEU A 157 -14.90 6.45 -34.41
N ASP A 158 -15.59 5.97 -35.42
CA ASP A 158 -16.36 4.71 -35.41
C ASP A 158 -17.30 4.58 -34.19
N GLY A 159 -17.86 5.73 -33.75
CA GLY A 159 -18.74 5.80 -32.60
C GLY A 159 -18.05 5.64 -31.24
N ARG A 160 -16.72 5.73 -31.18
CA ARG A 160 -15.91 5.74 -29.95
C ARG A 160 -15.27 7.10 -29.73
N LYS A 161 -15.29 7.58 -28.51
CA LYS A 161 -14.51 8.74 -28.10
C LYS A 161 -13.03 8.37 -28.09
N ILE A 162 -12.19 9.15 -28.75
CA ILE A 162 -10.73 9.06 -28.67
C ILE A 162 -10.27 10.14 -27.69
N ASP A 163 -9.67 9.72 -26.57
CA ASP A 163 -9.22 10.60 -25.50
C ASP A 163 -7.90 10.15 -24.89
N CYS A 164 -7.84 8.93 -24.34
CA CYS A 164 -6.64 8.34 -23.79
C CYS A 164 -5.64 7.96 -24.90
N PHE A 165 -4.40 8.40 -24.78
CA PHE A 165 -3.34 8.03 -25.70
C PHE A 165 -2.01 7.83 -24.98
N SER A 166 -1.17 6.95 -25.52
CA SER A 166 0.23 6.81 -25.15
C SER A 166 1.12 7.13 -26.35
N VAL A 167 2.29 7.68 -26.10
CA VAL A 167 3.30 7.96 -27.14
C VAL A 167 4.60 7.28 -26.76
N SER A 168 5.23 6.60 -27.72
CA SER A 168 6.59 6.09 -27.61
C SER A 168 7.32 6.34 -28.93
N THR A 169 8.64 6.26 -28.91
CA THR A 169 9.45 6.40 -30.12
C THR A 169 10.02 5.05 -30.53
N GLU A 170 10.41 4.91 -31.82
CA GLU A 170 11.03 3.67 -32.30
C GLU A 170 12.34 3.33 -31.58
N SER A 171 13.07 4.34 -31.09
CA SER A 171 14.32 4.17 -30.35
C SER A 171 14.12 3.75 -28.89
N ALA A 172 13.00 4.13 -28.28
CA ALA A 172 12.74 3.90 -26.85
C ALA A 172 12.46 2.43 -26.49
N GLY A 173 12.10 1.60 -27.48
CA GLY A 173 11.97 0.16 -27.36
C GLY A 173 10.76 -0.34 -26.59
N LEU A 174 10.73 -1.67 -26.36
CA LEU A 174 9.59 -2.38 -25.78
C LEU A 174 9.27 -1.92 -24.36
N ARG A 175 10.28 -1.73 -23.51
CA ARG A 175 10.08 -1.37 -22.10
C ARG A 175 9.34 -0.05 -21.94
N THR A 176 9.76 0.99 -22.68
CA THR A 176 9.12 2.30 -22.64
C THR A 176 7.69 2.25 -23.19
N LEU A 177 7.50 1.53 -24.32
CA LEU A 177 6.17 1.32 -24.87
C LEU A 177 5.23 0.65 -23.85
N CYS A 178 5.70 -0.38 -23.15
CA CYS A 178 4.93 -1.04 -22.11
C CYS A 178 4.67 -0.14 -20.89
N HIS A 179 5.64 0.69 -20.48
CA HIS A 179 5.49 1.66 -19.40
C HIS A 179 4.38 2.67 -19.72
N GLU A 180 4.42 3.29 -20.90
CA GLU A 180 3.42 4.29 -21.28
C GLU A 180 2.02 3.68 -21.45
N TYR A 181 1.94 2.44 -21.97
CA TYR A 181 0.65 1.75 -22.03
C TYR A 181 0.13 1.37 -20.63
N ALA A 182 1.01 0.99 -19.70
CA ALA A 182 0.62 0.60 -18.35
C ALA A 182 -0.01 1.75 -17.56
N HIS A 183 0.33 3.01 -17.86
CA HIS A 183 -0.38 4.17 -17.33
C HIS A 183 -1.87 4.16 -17.69
N SER A 184 -2.23 3.75 -18.90
CA SER A 184 -3.65 3.65 -19.31
C SER A 184 -4.42 2.55 -18.54
N LEU A 185 -3.72 1.61 -17.91
CA LEU A 185 -4.31 0.62 -17.01
C LEU A 185 -4.53 1.16 -15.59
N GLY A 186 -4.02 2.36 -15.27
CA GLY A 186 -4.14 3.00 -13.96
C GLY A 186 -2.89 2.91 -13.09
N LEU A 187 -1.76 2.46 -13.63
CA LEU A 187 -0.49 2.47 -12.91
C LEU A 187 0.14 3.86 -12.91
N MET A 188 0.75 4.23 -11.79
CA MET A 188 1.45 5.50 -11.58
C MET A 188 2.95 5.28 -11.62
N ASP A 189 3.71 6.35 -11.94
CA ASP A 189 5.15 6.33 -11.81
C ASP A 189 5.56 6.08 -10.36
N LEU A 190 6.49 5.16 -10.17
CA LEU A 190 7.07 4.82 -8.86
C LEU A 190 8.45 5.46 -8.65
N TYR A 191 8.88 6.32 -9.57
CA TYR A 191 10.05 7.16 -9.41
C TYR A 191 9.66 8.60 -9.07
N ASP A 192 10.64 9.42 -8.75
CA ASP A 192 10.48 10.84 -8.48
C ASP A 192 10.19 11.61 -9.77
N THR A 193 8.93 12.00 -9.97
CA THR A 193 8.46 12.69 -11.19
C THR A 193 8.71 14.19 -11.16
N ASP A 194 9.05 14.79 -10.00
CA ASP A 194 9.35 16.22 -9.88
C ASP A 194 10.84 16.53 -9.61
N GLY A 195 11.68 15.51 -9.60
CA GLY A 195 13.12 15.60 -9.37
C GLY A 195 13.41 16.10 -7.95
N SER A 196 14.21 17.15 -7.81
CA SER A 196 14.55 17.68 -6.48
C SER A 196 13.56 18.74 -5.95
N ALA A 197 12.44 18.96 -6.62
CA ALA A 197 11.55 20.09 -6.33
C ALA A 197 10.83 19.98 -4.99
N SER A 198 10.47 18.77 -4.56
CA SER A 198 9.71 18.54 -3.30
C SER A 198 10.57 18.00 -2.15
N GLY A 199 11.77 18.50 -1.98
CA GLY A 199 12.61 18.22 -0.80
C GLY A 199 13.85 17.37 -1.09
N GLY A 200 14.19 17.16 -2.33
CA GLY A 200 15.35 16.39 -2.81
C GLY A 200 14.93 15.23 -3.68
N LEU A 201 15.90 14.58 -4.30
CA LEU A 201 15.67 13.44 -5.18
C LEU A 201 15.40 12.16 -4.37
N ALA A 202 14.27 11.52 -4.62
CA ALA A 202 13.97 10.22 -4.04
C ALA A 202 14.56 9.08 -4.87
N PRO A 203 15.05 7.98 -4.24
CA PRO A 203 15.73 6.90 -4.94
C PRO A 203 14.78 6.03 -5.80
N GLY A 204 13.47 5.96 -5.49
CA GLY A 204 12.52 5.06 -6.17
C GLY A 204 12.70 3.59 -5.80
N LEU A 205 12.27 2.69 -6.68
CA LEU A 205 12.26 1.23 -6.46
C LEU A 205 13.42 0.48 -7.15
N TRP A 206 14.56 1.12 -7.38
CA TRP A 206 15.71 0.48 -8.07
C TRP A 206 15.47 0.14 -9.54
N GLY A 207 14.67 0.91 -10.23
CA GLY A 207 14.52 0.94 -11.68
C GLY A 207 14.23 -0.37 -12.40
N THR A 208 14.88 -1.46 -12.04
CA THR A 208 14.68 -2.78 -12.64
C THR A 208 13.60 -3.61 -11.96
N LEU A 209 13.22 -3.29 -10.72
CA LEU A 209 12.23 -4.05 -9.95
C LEU A 209 10.79 -3.82 -10.40
N SER A 210 10.52 -2.69 -11.05
CA SER A 210 9.19 -2.29 -11.50
C SER A 210 9.23 -1.77 -12.93
N LEU A 211 8.18 -2.07 -13.69
CA LEU A 211 7.96 -1.44 -14.99
C LEU A 211 7.79 0.07 -14.84
N MET A 212 7.11 0.49 -13.75
CA MET A 212 6.72 1.88 -13.51
C MET A 212 7.82 2.71 -12.81
N ASP A 213 9.02 2.16 -12.60
CA ASP A 213 10.16 2.94 -12.14
C ASP A 213 10.97 3.48 -13.33
N LYS A 214 11.79 4.49 -13.07
CA LYS A 214 12.60 5.24 -14.05
C LYS A 214 13.45 4.37 -15.00
N GLY A 215 13.74 3.13 -14.58
CA GLY A 215 14.58 2.21 -15.31
C GLY A 215 16.07 2.56 -15.18
N LEU A 216 16.82 1.73 -14.47
CA LEU A 216 18.25 1.66 -14.68
C LEU A 216 18.46 0.78 -15.91
N ARG A 217 19.22 1.26 -16.89
CA ARG A 217 19.65 0.44 -18.01
C ARG A 217 20.64 -0.60 -17.49
N THR A 218 20.12 -1.76 -17.09
CA THR A 218 20.93 -2.97 -16.84
C THR A 218 20.71 -3.90 -18.03
N GLY A 219 21.75 -4.49 -18.52
CA GLY A 219 21.72 -5.21 -19.80
C GLY A 219 21.62 -4.23 -20.98
N ASP A 220 20.93 -4.62 -22.04
CA ASP A 220 20.58 -3.71 -23.14
C ASP A 220 19.33 -2.86 -22.82
N GLY A 221 18.72 -3.05 -21.62
CA GLY A 221 17.58 -2.28 -21.13
C GLY A 221 16.27 -2.52 -21.89
N SER A 222 16.21 -3.55 -22.73
CA SER A 222 15.11 -3.74 -23.68
C SER A 222 13.92 -4.50 -23.07
N LEU A 223 14.15 -5.36 -22.06
CA LEU A 223 13.10 -6.18 -21.45
C LEU A 223 12.34 -5.44 -20.36
N PRO A 224 11.00 -5.32 -20.46
CA PRO A 224 10.18 -4.91 -19.32
C PRO A 224 10.21 -6.02 -18.27
N PRO A 225 10.38 -5.71 -16.95
CA PRO A 225 10.27 -6.72 -15.91
C PRO A 225 8.83 -7.21 -15.77
N ASN A 226 8.61 -8.38 -15.16
CA ASN A 226 7.27 -8.76 -14.74
C ASN A 226 6.67 -7.69 -13.81
N PHE A 227 5.35 -7.53 -13.83
CA PHE A 227 4.69 -6.70 -12.83
C PHE A 227 5.07 -7.15 -11.43
N SER A 228 5.47 -6.21 -10.61
CA SER A 228 5.72 -6.42 -9.20
C SER A 228 4.41 -6.63 -8.43
N ALA A 229 4.52 -7.07 -7.18
CA ALA A 229 3.38 -7.14 -6.27
C ALA A 229 2.69 -5.77 -6.11
N VAL A 230 3.44 -4.67 -6.20
CA VAL A 230 2.88 -3.30 -6.12
C VAL A 230 1.96 -3.02 -7.31
N GLU A 231 2.42 -3.30 -8.52
CA GLU A 231 1.66 -3.08 -9.75
C GLU A 231 0.41 -3.98 -9.79
N LEU A 232 0.57 -5.26 -9.45
CA LEU A 232 -0.57 -6.18 -9.38
C LEU A 232 -1.59 -5.78 -8.31
N ASP A 233 -1.15 -5.33 -7.13
CA ASP A 233 -2.04 -4.88 -6.04
C ASP A 233 -2.81 -3.60 -6.43
N VAL A 234 -2.15 -2.66 -7.12
CA VAL A 234 -2.81 -1.44 -7.63
C VAL A 234 -3.88 -1.78 -8.66
N LEU A 235 -3.61 -2.74 -9.55
CA LEU A 235 -4.55 -3.18 -10.59
C LEU A 235 -5.65 -4.10 -10.05
N GLY A 236 -5.51 -4.63 -8.83
CA GLY A 236 -6.39 -5.68 -8.31
C GLY A 236 -6.20 -7.02 -9.02
N GLU A 237 -5.01 -7.25 -9.57
CA GLU A 237 -4.65 -8.42 -10.35
C GLU A 237 -3.74 -9.37 -9.54
N GLY A 238 -3.52 -10.58 -10.08
CA GLY A 238 -2.73 -11.61 -9.40
C GLY A 238 -3.49 -12.27 -8.25
N THR A 239 -2.75 -12.96 -7.39
CA THR A 239 -3.30 -13.64 -6.21
C THR A 239 -2.67 -13.06 -4.96
N CYS A 240 -3.39 -12.18 -4.29
CA CYS A 240 -3.03 -11.62 -3.00
C CYS A 240 -3.51 -12.54 -1.87
N GLU A 241 -2.59 -12.96 -1.00
CA GLU A 241 -2.91 -13.69 0.22
C GLU A 241 -2.50 -12.86 1.43
N LEU A 242 -3.35 -12.82 2.47
CA LEU A 242 -2.97 -12.19 3.72
C LEU A 242 -1.90 -13.03 4.41
N ALA A 243 -0.83 -12.38 4.83
CA ALA A 243 0.23 -13.00 5.59
C ALA A 243 -0.33 -13.49 6.95
N ALA A 244 -0.02 -14.72 7.29
CA ALA A 244 -0.42 -15.34 8.56
C ALA A 244 0.78 -16.08 9.16
N PRO A 245 0.86 -16.25 10.48
CA PRO A 245 1.89 -17.07 11.09
C PRO A 245 1.91 -18.50 10.52
N GLY A 246 3.11 -19.00 10.23
CA GLY A 246 3.35 -20.33 9.69
C GLY A 246 4.40 -20.37 8.58
N LEU A 247 4.53 -21.54 7.97
CA LEU A 247 5.46 -21.77 6.86
C LEU A 247 4.84 -21.29 5.54
N HIS A 248 5.61 -20.53 4.79
CA HIS A 248 5.25 -20.00 3.48
C HIS A 248 6.23 -20.42 2.41
N ARG A 249 5.73 -20.48 1.19
CA ARG A 249 6.54 -20.65 -0.01
C ARG A 249 5.93 -19.80 -1.13
N LEU A 250 6.76 -18.97 -1.73
CA LEU A 250 6.39 -18.17 -2.90
C LEU A 250 7.21 -18.62 -4.11
N GLU A 251 6.53 -18.91 -5.19
CA GLU A 251 7.10 -19.10 -6.52
C GLU A 251 7.37 -17.73 -7.17
N PRO A 252 8.32 -17.65 -8.12
CA PRO A 252 8.63 -16.40 -8.82
C PRO A 252 7.39 -15.78 -9.49
N MET A 253 7.28 -14.46 -9.45
CA MET A 253 6.15 -13.68 -9.98
C MET A 253 5.80 -14.05 -11.42
N GLY A 254 6.78 -14.16 -12.31
CA GLY A 254 6.56 -14.53 -13.72
C GLY A 254 5.91 -15.91 -13.94
N SER A 255 5.82 -16.76 -12.91
CA SER A 255 5.15 -18.05 -13.01
C SER A 255 3.89 -18.17 -12.16
N SER A 256 3.75 -17.34 -11.12
CA SER A 256 2.70 -17.51 -10.12
C SER A 256 1.74 -16.32 -10.02
N ARG A 257 2.25 -15.12 -10.21
CA ARG A 257 1.54 -13.86 -9.92
C ARG A 257 0.97 -13.83 -8.48
N ARG A 258 1.62 -14.57 -7.55
CA ARG A 258 1.22 -14.67 -6.13
C ARG A 258 2.10 -13.81 -5.26
N TYR A 259 1.48 -13.10 -4.33
CA TYR A 259 2.17 -12.29 -3.34
C TYR A 259 1.42 -12.30 -2.02
N LEU A 260 2.13 -11.98 -0.93
CA LEU A 260 1.53 -11.83 0.39
C LEU A 260 1.38 -10.36 0.73
N LYS A 261 0.34 -10.05 1.50
CA LYS A 261 0.10 -8.72 2.09
C LYS A 261 0.10 -8.82 3.61
N ILE A 262 0.96 -8.04 4.26
CA ILE A 262 0.91 -7.77 5.69
C ILE A 262 0.12 -6.47 5.86
N PRO A 263 -1.12 -6.50 6.36
CA PRO A 263 -1.89 -5.30 6.67
C PRO A 263 -1.26 -4.58 7.87
N THR A 264 -1.51 -3.28 7.97
CA THR A 264 -1.22 -2.49 9.16
C THR A 264 -2.52 -2.03 9.82
N ASP A 265 -2.42 -1.35 10.96
CA ASP A 265 -3.59 -0.76 11.62
C ASP A 265 -4.06 0.54 10.93
N VAL A 266 -3.28 1.05 9.97
CA VAL A 266 -3.61 2.24 9.18
C VAL A 266 -4.21 1.79 7.85
N ASP A 267 -5.47 2.15 7.61
CA ASP A 267 -6.11 1.84 6.34
C ASP A 267 -5.35 2.47 5.16
N GLY A 268 -4.97 1.63 4.21
CA GLY A 268 -4.16 2.02 3.05
C GLY A 268 -2.64 1.94 3.26
N GLU A 269 -2.14 1.59 4.45
CA GLU A 269 -0.72 1.30 4.69
C GLU A 269 -0.51 -0.20 4.89
N TYR A 270 0.46 -0.81 4.20
CA TYR A 270 0.70 -2.26 4.25
C TYR A 270 2.07 -2.64 3.66
N PHE A 271 2.47 -3.89 3.88
CA PHE A 271 3.64 -4.47 3.22
C PHE A 271 3.22 -5.53 2.22
N LEU A 272 3.96 -5.61 1.10
CA LEU A 272 3.82 -6.65 0.10
C LEU A 272 5.09 -7.49 0.06
N ILE A 273 4.92 -8.79 -0.12
CA ILE A 273 6.03 -9.76 -0.19
C ILE A 273 5.86 -10.56 -1.47
N GLU A 274 6.89 -10.54 -2.31
CA GLU A 274 6.94 -11.29 -3.55
C GLU A 274 8.23 -12.12 -3.67
N CYS A 275 8.22 -13.08 -4.58
CA CYS A 275 9.42 -13.80 -4.98
C CYS A 275 9.77 -13.44 -6.43
N ARG A 276 11.03 -13.08 -6.70
CA ARG A 276 11.54 -12.79 -8.04
C ARG A 276 12.65 -13.77 -8.42
N ALA A 277 12.77 -14.07 -9.71
CA ALA A 277 13.87 -14.85 -10.24
C ALA A 277 14.31 -14.26 -11.59
N ALA A 278 15.60 -14.03 -11.76
CA ALA A 278 16.19 -13.44 -12.96
C ALA A 278 16.08 -14.41 -14.16
N ARG A 279 14.86 -14.54 -14.71
CA ARG A 279 14.53 -15.35 -15.88
C ARG A 279 13.25 -14.84 -16.57
N GLY A 280 13.06 -15.18 -17.85
CA GLY A 280 11.94 -14.68 -18.64
C GLY A 280 11.97 -13.18 -18.73
N TRP A 281 10.86 -12.48 -18.46
CA TRP A 281 10.81 -11.02 -18.43
C TRP A 281 11.69 -10.39 -17.34
N ASP A 282 12.02 -11.15 -16.29
CA ASP A 282 12.91 -10.72 -15.21
C ASP A 282 14.39 -11.03 -15.48
N ALA A 283 14.78 -11.48 -16.68
CA ALA A 283 16.16 -11.89 -16.97
C ALA A 283 17.18 -10.80 -16.65
N ASP A 284 16.82 -9.54 -16.88
CA ASP A 284 17.68 -8.35 -16.66
C ASP A 284 17.50 -7.71 -15.28
N LEU A 285 16.74 -8.36 -14.36
CA LEU A 285 16.45 -7.82 -13.04
C LEU A 285 17.69 -7.60 -12.16
N GLY A 286 18.74 -8.37 -12.41
CA GLY A 286 20.00 -8.32 -11.65
C GLY A 286 19.93 -8.94 -10.26
N CYS A 287 18.77 -9.51 -9.86
CA CYS A 287 18.58 -10.12 -8.55
C CYS A 287 17.54 -11.24 -8.58
N SER A 288 17.57 -12.09 -7.54
CA SER A 288 16.59 -13.16 -7.31
C SER A 288 16.40 -13.36 -5.82
N GLY A 289 15.19 -13.64 -5.36
CA GLY A 289 14.88 -13.88 -3.96
C GLY A 289 13.52 -13.27 -3.55
N LEU A 290 13.35 -13.15 -2.24
CA LEU A 290 12.18 -12.51 -1.64
C LEU A 290 12.39 -11.00 -1.61
N ILE A 291 11.43 -10.23 -2.14
CA ILE A 291 11.43 -8.77 -2.12
C ILE A 291 10.24 -8.30 -1.30
N ILE A 292 10.47 -7.32 -0.45
CA ILE A 292 9.45 -6.74 0.42
C ILE A 292 9.31 -5.25 0.09
N TYR A 293 8.08 -4.80 -0.08
CA TYR A 293 7.73 -3.40 -0.30
C TYR A 293 6.91 -2.88 0.87
N HIS A 294 7.19 -1.68 1.32
CA HIS A 294 6.29 -0.89 2.16
C HIS A 294 5.48 0.01 1.23
N VAL A 295 4.16 -0.05 1.32
CA VAL A 295 3.22 0.71 0.50
C VAL A 295 2.34 1.55 1.39
N ASP A 296 2.26 2.84 1.11
CA ASP A 296 1.36 3.77 1.78
C ASP A 296 0.44 4.44 0.75
N ARG A 297 -0.84 4.13 0.83
CA ARG A 297 -1.95 4.75 0.07
C ARG A 297 -2.99 5.34 1.02
N SER A 298 -2.57 5.60 2.24
CA SER A 298 -3.42 6.09 3.34
C SER A 298 -3.67 7.59 3.27
N SER A 299 -4.42 8.09 4.24
CA SER A 299 -4.57 9.53 4.48
C SER A 299 -3.41 10.15 5.26
N ASN A 300 -2.32 9.41 5.50
CA ASN A 300 -1.13 9.94 6.17
C ASN A 300 -0.58 11.17 5.44
N PRO A 301 -0.25 12.26 6.15
CA PRO A 301 0.38 13.43 5.55
C PRO A 301 1.80 13.09 5.08
N THR A 302 2.15 13.53 3.88
CA THR A 302 3.47 13.34 3.27
C THR A 302 4.23 14.65 3.04
N GLY A 303 3.64 15.78 3.42
CA GLY A 303 4.21 17.11 3.29
C GLY A 303 3.97 17.79 1.94
N TYR A 304 4.64 18.92 1.77
CA TYR A 304 4.37 19.89 0.70
C TYR A 304 4.81 19.40 -0.68
N SER A 305 3.94 19.54 -1.67
CA SER A 305 4.27 19.38 -3.10
C SER A 305 4.56 20.74 -3.72
N ASN A 306 5.77 20.90 -4.25
CA ASN A 306 6.13 22.13 -4.98
C ASN A 306 5.39 22.27 -6.31
N TYR A 307 4.95 21.18 -6.91
CA TYR A 307 4.17 21.20 -8.15
C TYR A 307 2.74 21.69 -7.89
N TYR A 308 2.02 21.06 -6.94
CA TYR A 308 0.62 21.40 -6.63
C TYR A 308 0.46 22.55 -5.63
N LYS A 309 1.56 23.07 -5.03
CA LYS A 309 1.57 24.19 -4.07
C LYS A 309 0.68 23.95 -2.85
N LYS A 310 0.60 22.72 -2.37
CA LYS A 310 -0.14 22.30 -1.18
C LYS A 310 0.50 21.09 -0.51
N ASP A 311 0.14 20.86 0.76
CA ASP A 311 0.44 19.58 1.40
C ASP A 311 -0.41 18.47 0.79
N LEU A 312 0.18 17.28 0.63
CA LEU A 312 -0.48 16.10 0.09
C LEU A 312 -0.45 14.97 1.12
N THR A 313 -1.51 14.16 1.11
CA THR A 313 -1.52 12.85 1.75
C THR A 313 -0.90 11.80 0.83
N ALA A 314 -0.61 10.61 1.36
CA ALA A 314 -0.14 9.50 0.54
C ALA A 314 -1.14 9.15 -0.56
N ALA A 315 -2.44 9.04 -0.24
CA ALA A 315 -3.50 8.81 -1.24
C ALA A 315 -3.53 9.88 -2.34
N GLU A 316 -3.37 11.17 -1.98
CA GLU A 316 -3.31 12.25 -2.97
C GLU A 316 -2.06 12.16 -3.84
N ARG A 317 -0.90 11.68 -3.32
CA ARG A 317 0.30 11.47 -4.15
C ARG A 317 0.06 10.38 -5.20
N TRP A 318 -0.57 9.29 -4.84
CA TRP A 318 -0.99 8.28 -5.81
C TRP A 318 -1.93 8.86 -6.87
N TYR A 319 -2.93 9.64 -6.45
CA TYR A 319 -3.88 10.27 -7.38
C TYR A 319 -3.21 11.25 -8.36
N TYR A 320 -2.19 11.98 -7.91
CA TYR A 320 -1.52 13.02 -8.69
C TYR A 320 -0.24 12.55 -9.41
N ASN A 321 0.02 11.25 -9.47
CA ASN A 321 1.26 10.69 -10.02
C ASN A 321 2.53 11.29 -9.39
N GLN A 322 2.51 11.49 -8.08
CA GLN A 322 3.64 11.98 -7.27
C GLN A 322 4.04 10.99 -6.16
N VAL A 323 3.92 9.69 -6.45
CA VAL A 323 4.03 8.61 -5.47
C VAL A 323 5.31 8.73 -4.64
N ASN A 324 6.45 8.94 -5.28
CA ASN A 324 7.76 9.00 -4.63
C ASN A 324 8.48 10.33 -4.84
N CYS A 325 7.77 11.47 -4.93
CA CYS A 325 8.38 12.80 -5.05
C CYS A 325 8.94 13.36 -3.73
N ARG A 326 8.79 12.65 -2.62
CA ARG A 326 9.28 13.10 -1.30
C ARG A 326 10.22 12.03 -0.72
N PRO A 327 11.54 12.30 -0.66
CA PRO A 327 12.52 11.32 -0.18
C PRO A 327 12.39 10.97 1.31
N ASP A 328 11.78 11.85 2.11
CA ASP A 328 11.47 11.65 3.52
C ASP A 328 10.08 11.04 3.77
N ALA A 329 9.30 10.82 2.71
CA ALA A 329 7.93 10.29 2.80
C ALA A 329 7.51 9.56 1.50
N GLU A 330 8.38 8.71 0.97
CA GLU A 330 8.06 7.86 -0.18
C GLU A 330 6.82 7.01 0.10
N CYS A 331 5.89 6.95 -0.85
CA CYS A 331 4.67 6.16 -0.69
C CYS A 331 4.86 4.68 -1.08
N VAL A 332 5.96 4.36 -1.73
CA VAL A 332 6.42 2.98 -1.96
C VAL A 332 7.93 2.94 -1.82
N HIS A 333 8.44 2.06 -0.98
CA HIS A 333 9.88 1.80 -0.93
C HIS A 333 10.18 0.32 -0.68
N VAL A 334 11.40 -0.08 -0.99
CA VAL A 334 11.86 -1.46 -0.82
C VAL A 334 12.47 -1.64 0.56
N VAL A 335 12.03 -2.67 1.29
CA VAL A 335 12.69 -3.15 2.50
C VAL A 335 13.83 -4.06 2.08
N ALA A 336 14.99 -3.46 1.77
CA ALA A 336 16.14 -4.20 1.27
C ALA A 336 16.77 -5.06 2.37
N ALA A 337 17.26 -6.26 2.00
CA ALA A 337 17.97 -7.15 2.94
C ALA A 337 19.21 -6.49 3.53
N LEU A 338 19.95 -5.72 2.71
CA LEU A 338 21.00 -4.83 3.17
C LEU A 338 20.46 -3.39 3.20
N PRO A 339 20.24 -2.78 4.38
CA PRO A 339 19.74 -1.40 4.48
C PRO A 339 20.62 -0.36 3.79
N THR A 340 21.88 -0.71 3.52
CA THR A 340 22.85 0.12 2.79
C THR A 340 23.04 -0.32 1.36
N ALA A 341 22.06 -1.04 0.77
CA ALA A 341 22.14 -1.55 -0.59
C ALA A 341 22.55 -0.46 -1.60
N THR A 342 23.48 -0.80 -2.47
CA THR A 342 23.97 0.05 -3.57
C THR A 342 23.75 -0.60 -4.94
N SER A 343 23.21 -1.82 -4.95
CA SER A 343 22.90 -2.59 -6.16
C SER A 343 21.63 -3.42 -5.99
N ALA A 344 20.96 -3.73 -7.09
CA ALA A 344 19.77 -4.59 -7.08
C ALA A 344 20.03 -5.96 -6.44
N ALA A 345 21.25 -6.50 -6.56
CA ALA A 345 21.62 -7.79 -5.99
C ALA A 345 21.59 -7.84 -4.45
N GLU A 346 21.65 -6.69 -3.79
CA GLU A 346 21.68 -6.55 -2.33
C GLU A 346 20.27 -6.39 -1.71
N ILE A 347 19.24 -6.28 -2.55
CA ILE A 347 17.86 -6.04 -2.13
C ILE A 347 17.18 -7.32 -1.62
N PRO A 348 17.17 -8.46 -2.35
CA PRO A 348 16.36 -9.61 -1.97
C PRO A 348 16.90 -10.33 -0.76
N PHE A 349 15.98 -10.95 -0.02
CA PHE A 349 16.34 -11.97 0.98
C PHE A 349 16.35 -13.38 0.33
N PRO A 350 17.22 -14.29 0.81
CA PRO A 350 18.27 -14.07 1.79
C PRO A 350 19.53 -13.45 1.18
N GLN A 351 20.32 -12.79 2.04
CA GLN A 351 21.70 -12.42 1.74
C GLN A 351 22.67 -13.26 2.60
N PRO A 352 23.97 -13.33 2.29
CA PRO A 352 24.93 -14.02 3.12
C PRO A 352 24.89 -13.56 4.58
N GLY A 353 24.46 -14.46 5.49
CA GLY A 353 24.30 -14.17 6.91
C GLY A 353 22.98 -13.44 7.27
N ILE A 354 22.12 -13.13 6.32
CA ILE A 354 20.85 -12.44 6.53
C ILE A 354 19.72 -13.29 5.93
N ASN A 355 19.08 -14.08 6.75
CA ASN A 355 17.94 -14.93 6.37
C ASN A 355 16.72 -14.72 7.25
N ASN A 356 16.69 -13.59 7.98
CA ASN A 356 15.58 -13.15 8.81
C ASN A 356 15.27 -11.68 8.51
N LEU A 357 14.04 -11.27 8.81
CA LEU A 357 13.59 -9.88 8.75
C LEU A 357 12.71 -9.60 9.96
N ASP A 358 13.08 -8.58 10.71
CA ASP A 358 12.28 -7.96 11.77
C ASP A 358 12.60 -6.45 11.84
N ALA A 359 11.82 -5.71 12.61
CA ALA A 359 11.96 -4.25 12.72
C ALA A 359 13.17 -3.81 13.57
N GLU A 360 13.82 -4.70 14.29
CA GLU A 360 15.04 -4.39 15.06
C GLU A 360 16.28 -4.45 14.15
N THR A 361 16.34 -5.47 13.29
CA THR A 361 17.45 -5.66 12.37
C THR A 361 17.32 -4.85 11.09
N ASN A 362 16.09 -4.45 10.73
CA ASN A 362 15.80 -3.65 9.54
C ASN A 362 14.83 -2.52 9.85
N GLN A 363 15.32 -1.28 9.93
CA GLN A 363 14.54 -0.11 10.28
C GLN A 363 13.50 0.29 9.21
N ALA A 364 13.62 -0.20 7.97
CA ALA A 364 12.62 0.00 6.93
C ALA A 364 11.38 -0.90 7.11
N PHE A 365 11.46 -1.92 7.99
CA PHE A 365 10.31 -2.79 8.31
C PHE A 365 9.53 -2.22 9.50
N ARG A 366 9.08 -0.99 9.34
CA ARG A 366 8.27 -0.23 10.30
C ARG A 366 7.14 0.49 9.59
N TYR A 367 6.08 0.78 10.31
CA TYR A 367 5.03 1.69 9.86
C TYR A 367 5.61 3.09 9.62
N ARG A 368 4.90 3.91 8.87
CA ARG A 368 5.34 5.30 8.59
C ARG A 368 5.59 6.14 9.85
N ASP A 369 4.84 5.90 10.91
CA ASP A 369 5.03 6.55 12.20
C ASP A 369 6.21 5.99 13.03
N GLY A 370 6.97 5.04 12.47
CA GLY A 370 8.14 4.43 13.08
C GLY A 370 7.85 3.25 14.01
N ILE A 371 6.57 2.89 14.20
CA ILE A 371 6.20 1.73 15.01
C ILE A 371 6.64 0.43 14.31
N PRO A 372 7.26 -0.51 15.05
CA PRO A 372 7.66 -1.79 14.50
C PRO A 372 6.48 -2.61 13.96
N VAL A 373 6.68 -3.27 12.81
CA VAL A 373 5.73 -4.29 12.32
C VAL A 373 5.77 -5.49 13.28
N PRO A 374 4.62 -6.03 13.72
CA PRO A 374 4.58 -7.11 14.73
C PRO A 374 4.97 -8.48 14.18
N TYR A 375 5.32 -8.57 12.90
CA TYR A 375 5.70 -9.81 12.24
C TYR A 375 7.22 -9.97 12.17
N VAL A 376 7.66 -11.24 12.21
CA VAL A 376 9.07 -11.62 11.99
C VAL A 376 9.09 -12.70 10.91
N LEU A 377 9.93 -12.52 9.92
CA LEU A 377 10.20 -13.52 8.90
C LEU A 377 11.52 -14.22 9.25
N THR A 378 11.52 -15.54 9.28
CA THR A 378 12.71 -16.35 9.63
C THR A 378 12.91 -17.47 8.62
N ASN A 379 14.10 -18.09 8.67
CA ASN A 379 14.46 -19.25 7.84
C ASN A 379 14.27 -19.01 6.34
N ILE A 380 14.45 -17.75 5.89
CA ILE A 380 14.32 -17.38 4.48
C ILE A 380 15.38 -18.13 3.67
N SER A 381 14.94 -18.93 2.70
CA SER A 381 15.83 -19.76 1.90
C SER A 381 15.33 -19.94 0.47
N THR A 382 16.22 -19.71 -0.50
CA THR A 382 15.96 -19.94 -1.92
C THR A 382 16.06 -21.42 -2.25
N LYS A 383 15.16 -21.93 -3.08
CA LYS A 383 15.14 -23.30 -3.58
C LYS A 383 15.71 -23.37 -5.00
N SER A 384 16.05 -24.57 -5.45
CA SER A 384 16.63 -24.82 -6.78
C SER A 384 15.72 -24.44 -7.95
N ASP A 385 14.40 -24.38 -7.74
CA ASP A 385 13.40 -23.95 -8.73
C ASP A 385 13.18 -22.44 -8.76
N GLY A 386 13.91 -21.69 -7.93
CA GLY A 386 13.82 -20.24 -7.80
C GLY A 386 12.76 -19.76 -6.82
N SER A 387 11.96 -20.67 -6.22
CA SER A 387 11.04 -20.30 -5.14
C SER A 387 11.77 -19.97 -3.85
N VAL A 388 11.12 -19.21 -2.96
CA VAL A 388 11.63 -18.89 -1.63
C VAL A 388 10.69 -19.44 -0.58
N SER A 389 11.25 -20.15 0.41
CA SER A 389 10.53 -20.61 1.61
C SER A 389 10.98 -19.82 2.81
N PHE A 390 10.04 -19.51 3.70
CA PHE A 390 10.28 -18.76 4.93
C PHE A 390 9.16 -19.05 5.94
N GLU A 391 9.36 -18.64 7.18
CA GLU A 391 8.38 -18.75 8.25
C GLU A 391 8.01 -17.35 8.73
N ILE A 392 6.70 -17.09 8.86
CA ILE A 392 6.18 -15.88 9.49
C ILE A 392 5.77 -16.22 10.91
N SER A 393 6.18 -15.41 11.87
CA SER A 393 5.71 -15.45 13.25
C SER A 393 5.24 -14.07 13.70
N GLU A 394 4.34 -14.06 14.68
CA GLU A 394 3.85 -12.87 15.37
C GLU A 394 4.25 -12.99 16.84
N PRO A 395 5.47 -12.53 17.20
CA PRO A 395 6.01 -12.73 18.54
C PRO A 395 5.19 -12.11 19.66
N LEU A 396 4.54 -10.98 19.38
CA LEU A 396 3.62 -10.29 20.28
C LEU A 396 2.31 -9.99 19.54
N LYS A 397 1.21 -10.50 20.09
CA LYS A 397 -0.11 -10.33 19.49
C LYS A 397 -1.07 -9.66 20.48
N LEU A 398 -1.67 -8.56 20.07
CA LEU A 398 -2.78 -7.99 20.79
C LEU A 398 -4.05 -8.83 20.53
N LEU A 399 -4.76 -9.22 21.58
CA LEU A 399 -5.96 -10.06 21.46
C LEU A 399 -7.21 -9.20 21.30
N GLU A 400 -7.53 -8.43 22.32
CA GLU A 400 -8.72 -7.60 22.36
C GLU A 400 -8.47 -6.38 23.25
N VAL A 401 -9.07 -5.26 22.88
CA VAL A 401 -9.10 -4.06 23.72
C VAL A 401 -10.54 -3.86 24.22
N ASP A 402 -10.73 -4.05 25.51
CA ASP A 402 -11.99 -3.73 26.16
C ASP A 402 -12.04 -2.24 26.50
N VAL A 403 -12.87 -1.48 25.81
CA VAL A 403 -12.93 -0.03 25.93
C VAL A 403 -14.13 0.41 26.76
N PHE A 404 -13.88 1.32 27.71
CA PHE A 404 -14.86 1.88 28.62
C PHE A 404 -14.93 3.42 28.50
N GLN A 405 -15.62 4.09 29.40
CA GLN A 405 -15.73 5.56 29.36
C GLN A 405 -14.41 6.24 29.76
N ASP A 406 -13.77 5.75 30.81
CA ASP A 406 -12.59 6.35 31.43
C ASP A 406 -11.42 5.37 31.58
N ALA A 407 -11.50 4.22 30.91
CA ALA A 407 -10.49 3.18 30.94
C ALA A 407 -10.49 2.32 29.69
N ALA A 408 -9.38 1.60 29.46
CA ALA A 408 -9.26 0.52 28.49
C ALA A 408 -8.44 -0.63 29.07
N ILE A 409 -8.79 -1.86 28.75
CA ILE A 409 -8.03 -3.05 29.13
C ILE A 409 -7.44 -3.65 27.86
N LEU A 410 -6.12 -3.71 27.83
CA LEU A 410 -5.38 -4.36 26.76
C LEU A 410 -5.01 -5.78 27.21
N ASN A 411 -5.24 -6.75 26.33
CA ASN A 411 -4.86 -8.14 26.54
C ASN A 411 -3.99 -8.58 25.36
N TRP A 412 -2.89 -9.28 25.65
CA TRP A 412 -1.96 -9.73 24.61
C TRP A 412 -1.45 -11.14 24.89
N GLU A 413 -0.90 -11.75 23.85
CA GLU A 413 -0.14 -13.01 23.92
C GLU A 413 1.29 -12.77 23.48
N VAL A 414 2.20 -13.46 24.12
CA VAL A 414 3.60 -13.54 23.70
C VAL A 414 3.85 -14.96 23.20
N ALA A 415 4.34 -15.10 21.96
CA ALA A 415 4.58 -16.40 21.36
C ALA A 415 5.62 -17.19 22.17
N GLY A 416 5.40 -18.50 22.33
CA GLY A 416 6.27 -19.38 23.12
C GLY A 416 7.73 -19.42 22.65
N ALA A 417 7.99 -19.04 21.38
CA ALA A 417 9.33 -18.96 20.81
C ALA A 417 10.21 -17.84 21.43
N ILE A 418 9.61 -16.78 21.99
CA ILE A 418 10.36 -15.68 22.63
C ILE A 418 10.73 -16.01 24.10
N GLY A 419 10.21 -17.08 24.63
CA GLY A 419 10.47 -17.55 26.01
C GLY A 419 9.56 -16.92 27.06
N GLN A 420 9.57 -17.52 28.27
CA GLN A 420 8.68 -17.10 29.38
C GLN A 420 9.19 -15.85 30.14
N ASP A 421 10.36 -15.34 29.80
CA ASP A 421 11.04 -14.27 30.53
C ASP A 421 11.07 -12.98 29.69
N VAL A 422 9.89 -12.45 29.36
CA VAL A 422 9.71 -11.21 28.61
C VAL A 422 9.20 -10.12 29.54
N GLU A 423 9.79 -8.93 29.47
CA GLU A 423 9.28 -7.74 30.14
C GLU A 423 8.34 -6.98 29.20
N CYS A 424 7.09 -6.80 29.60
CA CYS A 424 6.12 -6.03 28.83
C CYS A 424 5.93 -4.63 29.43
N GLU A 425 5.74 -3.65 28.54
CA GLU A 425 5.39 -2.28 28.88
C GLU A 425 4.20 -1.84 28.00
N VAL A 426 3.35 -0.96 28.54
CA VAL A 426 2.26 -0.34 27.79
C VAL A 426 2.50 1.17 27.76
N ALA A 427 2.56 1.74 26.56
CA ALA A 427 2.56 3.18 26.35
C ALA A 427 1.21 3.59 25.73
N TRP A 428 0.72 4.77 26.09
CA TRP A 428 -0.52 5.31 25.48
C TRP A 428 -0.50 6.83 25.43
N CYS A 429 -1.22 7.38 24.48
CA CYS A 429 -1.41 8.84 24.38
C CYS A 429 -2.76 9.16 23.73
N ARG A 430 -3.28 10.34 24.05
CA ARG A 430 -4.37 11.00 23.33
C ARG A 430 -3.82 11.94 22.27
N ASP A 431 -2.76 12.68 22.64
CA ASP A 431 -2.02 13.58 21.78
C ASP A 431 -0.55 13.11 21.77
N ILE A 432 0.09 13.11 20.64
CA ILE A 432 1.48 12.61 20.45
C ILE A 432 2.48 13.30 21.41
N GLU A 433 2.16 14.51 21.88
CA GLU A 433 3.03 15.27 22.79
C GLU A 433 3.03 14.77 24.25
N LYS A 434 2.10 13.88 24.64
CA LYS A 434 1.99 13.35 26.01
C LYS A 434 1.85 11.84 26.00
N ILE A 435 2.96 11.16 25.90
CA ILE A 435 3.00 9.69 26.02
C ILE A 435 3.06 9.33 27.49
N HIS A 436 2.12 8.48 27.94
CA HIS A 436 2.12 7.85 29.24
C HIS A 436 2.67 6.44 29.12
N THR A 437 3.35 5.95 30.16
CA THR A 437 3.86 4.57 30.18
C THR A 437 3.44 3.87 31.47
N SER A 438 3.22 2.57 31.38
CA SER A 438 2.89 1.73 32.54
C SER A 438 4.09 1.39 33.42
N GLY A 439 5.33 1.62 32.91
CA GLY A 439 6.47 0.86 33.38
C GLY A 439 6.28 -0.63 33.06
N LYS A 440 6.89 -1.50 33.85
CA LYS A 440 6.77 -2.96 33.64
C LYS A 440 5.36 -3.44 33.93
N ALA A 441 4.67 -3.95 32.89
CA ALA A 441 3.37 -4.58 33.06
C ALA A 441 3.53 -6.00 33.63
N LYS A 442 2.67 -6.37 34.57
CA LYS A 442 2.65 -7.73 35.13
C LYS A 442 1.73 -8.64 34.32
N GLY A 443 2.28 -9.70 33.76
CA GLY A 443 1.52 -10.67 32.96
C GLY A 443 1.17 -10.17 31.56
N HIS A 444 0.05 -10.60 31.02
CA HIS A 444 -0.38 -10.38 29.63
C HIS A 444 -1.62 -9.47 29.51
N THR A 445 -1.79 -8.58 30.47
CA THR A 445 -2.92 -7.63 30.50
C THR A 445 -2.53 -6.36 31.23
N TYR A 446 -3.11 -5.24 30.80
CA TYR A 446 -2.94 -3.95 31.46
C TYR A 446 -4.21 -3.11 31.37
N THR A 447 -4.58 -2.45 32.46
CA THR A 447 -5.70 -1.51 32.50
C THR A 447 -5.17 -0.07 32.48
N ILE A 448 -5.47 0.64 31.41
CA ILE A 448 -5.25 2.09 31.31
C ILE A 448 -6.41 2.77 32.01
N GLU A 449 -6.13 3.65 32.97
CA GLU A 449 -7.13 4.36 33.76
C GLU A 449 -7.04 5.88 33.56
N GLY A 450 -8.09 6.60 33.95
CA GLY A 450 -8.14 8.05 33.90
C GLY A 450 -8.27 8.63 32.50
N LEU A 451 -8.79 7.86 31.58
CA LEU A 451 -9.03 8.29 30.21
C LEU A 451 -10.20 9.27 30.13
N THR A 452 -10.17 10.16 29.15
CA THR A 452 -11.26 11.10 28.87
C THR A 452 -12.38 10.38 28.11
N PRO A 453 -13.64 10.44 28.54
CA PRO A 453 -14.76 9.86 27.81
C PRO A 453 -14.95 10.44 26.41
N GLY A 454 -15.25 9.59 25.42
CA GLY A 454 -15.49 9.99 24.04
C GLY A 454 -14.24 10.47 23.29
N ALA A 455 -13.04 10.15 23.75
CA ALA A 455 -11.79 10.57 23.18
C ALA A 455 -11.06 9.41 22.49
N ASN A 456 -10.28 9.73 21.44
CA ASN A 456 -9.44 8.80 20.74
C ASN A 456 -8.10 8.66 21.47
N TYR A 457 -7.61 7.44 21.51
CA TYR A 457 -6.32 7.09 22.10
C TYR A 457 -5.58 6.12 21.20
N MET A 458 -4.26 6.25 21.20
CA MET A 458 -3.33 5.25 20.70
C MET A 458 -2.68 4.54 21.89
N ALA A 459 -2.50 3.24 21.80
CA ALA A 459 -1.71 2.48 22.76
C ALA A 459 -0.76 1.52 22.04
N ILE A 460 0.41 1.31 22.64
CA ILE A 460 1.44 0.39 22.18
C ILE A 460 1.78 -0.54 23.34
N VAL A 461 1.72 -1.84 23.07
CA VAL A 461 2.29 -2.86 23.96
C VAL A 461 3.65 -3.25 23.41
N SER A 462 4.68 -3.19 24.23
CA SER A 462 6.03 -3.61 23.87
C SER A 462 6.45 -4.78 24.76
N ALA A 463 7.10 -5.77 24.16
CA ALA A 463 7.64 -6.95 24.84
C ALA A 463 9.15 -7.02 24.55
N THR A 464 9.97 -6.92 25.60
CA THR A 464 11.43 -6.96 25.49
C THR A 464 11.97 -8.25 26.09
N THR A 465 12.75 -8.98 25.30
CA THR A 465 13.44 -10.22 25.69
C THR A 465 14.70 -9.91 26.53
N LYS A 466 15.23 -10.92 27.21
CA LYS A 466 16.46 -10.76 28.04
C LYS A 466 17.71 -10.38 27.25
N ASP A 467 17.78 -10.75 25.99
CA ASP A 467 18.86 -10.40 25.07
C ASP A 467 18.66 -9.01 24.42
N GLY A 468 17.57 -8.31 24.76
CA GLY A 468 17.32 -6.93 24.40
C GLY A 468 16.50 -6.73 23.11
N HIS A 469 16.04 -7.82 22.46
CA HIS A 469 15.10 -7.69 21.34
C HIS A 469 13.75 -7.18 21.82
N SER A 470 13.15 -6.24 21.09
CA SER A 470 11.87 -5.64 21.42
C SER A 470 10.86 -5.82 20.30
N TYR A 471 9.68 -6.30 20.64
CA TYR A 471 8.53 -6.45 19.75
C TYR A 471 7.44 -5.53 20.21
N SER A 472 6.73 -4.88 19.30
CA SER A 472 5.65 -3.95 19.65
C SER A 472 4.43 -4.19 18.80
N VAL A 473 3.25 -3.97 19.39
CA VAL A 473 1.97 -3.96 18.69
C VAL A 473 1.19 -2.71 19.10
N ARG A 474 0.62 -2.04 18.11
CA ARG A 474 -0.18 -0.83 18.27
C ARG A 474 -1.66 -1.14 18.23
N THR A 475 -2.45 -0.34 18.92
CA THR A 475 -3.89 -0.25 18.76
C THR A 475 -4.39 1.16 18.93
N ASP A 476 -5.40 1.52 18.15
CA ASP A 476 -6.14 2.76 18.31
C ASP A 476 -7.55 2.42 18.84
N PHE A 477 -8.05 3.21 19.77
CA PHE A 477 -9.38 3.01 20.32
C PHE A 477 -10.03 4.32 20.74
N THR A 478 -11.37 4.33 20.76
CA THR A 478 -12.16 5.47 21.22
C THR A 478 -12.88 5.09 22.50
N THR A 479 -12.67 5.85 23.57
CA THR A 479 -13.40 5.67 24.82
C THR A 479 -14.89 5.93 24.63
N ARG A 480 -15.71 5.21 25.38
CA ARG A 480 -17.17 5.40 25.33
C ARG A 480 -17.57 6.72 25.97
N THR A 481 -18.63 7.35 25.46
CA THR A 481 -19.22 8.54 26.09
C THR A 481 -20.11 8.13 27.27
N TYR A 482 -20.22 9.00 28.29
CA TYR A 482 -21.26 8.83 29.30
C TYR A 482 -22.65 9.01 28.64
N ARG A 483 -23.58 8.13 29.02
CA ARG A 483 -25.00 8.32 28.66
C ARG A 483 -25.70 8.96 29.86
N GLU A 484 -26.19 10.17 29.68
CA GLU A 484 -26.96 10.87 30.68
C GLU A 484 -28.19 10.02 31.10
N GLY A 485 -28.45 9.88 32.42
CA GLY A 485 -29.54 9.06 32.95
C GLY A 485 -29.30 7.54 32.98
N SER A 486 -28.15 7.05 32.52
CA SER A 486 -27.80 5.63 32.65
C SER A 486 -27.36 5.31 34.08
N ARG A 487 -27.77 4.15 34.58
CA ARG A 487 -27.35 3.66 35.93
C ARG A 487 -25.91 3.16 35.87
N PRO A 488 -25.16 3.27 36.98
CA PRO A 488 -23.87 2.60 37.11
C PRO A 488 -23.99 1.09 36.89
N TYR A 489 -22.97 0.46 36.35
CA TYR A 489 -22.91 -0.99 36.13
C TYR A 489 -21.49 -1.55 36.33
N ILE A 490 -21.38 -2.84 36.68
CA ILE A 490 -20.09 -3.53 36.82
C ILE A 490 -19.49 -3.79 35.46
N LEU A 491 -18.23 -3.37 35.29
CA LEU A 491 -17.46 -3.62 34.08
C LEU A 491 -17.04 -5.08 34.01
N ILE A 492 -17.41 -5.70 32.89
CA ILE A 492 -17.04 -7.09 32.63
C ILE A 492 -16.50 -7.13 31.20
N PRO A 493 -15.21 -7.44 31.03
CA PRO A 493 -14.60 -7.60 29.73
C PRO A 493 -15.33 -8.65 28.88
N ALA A 494 -15.54 -8.37 27.59
CA ALA A 494 -16.21 -9.31 26.68
C ALA A 494 -15.39 -10.60 26.54
N SER A 495 -14.06 -10.50 26.54
CA SER A 495 -13.11 -11.61 26.53
C SER A 495 -13.29 -12.61 27.67
N GLN A 496 -13.87 -12.19 28.78
CA GLN A 496 -14.09 -13.02 29.96
C GLN A 496 -15.47 -13.74 29.97
N ARG A 497 -16.26 -13.55 28.91
CA ARG A 497 -17.59 -14.16 28.77
C ARG A 497 -17.64 -15.16 27.59
N ASN A 498 -18.55 -16.12 27.76
CA ASN A 498 -19.02 -16.99 26.70
C ASN A 498 -20.17 -16.31 25.91
N ALA A 499 -20.51 -16.84 24.75
CA ALA A 499 -21.60 -16.33 23.91
C ALA A 499 -22.98 -16.37 24.61
N ASP A 500 -23.18 -17.27 25.57
CA ASP A 500 -24.40 -17.38 26.39
C ASP A 500 -24.46 -16.39 27.58
N GLY A 501 -23.43 -15.55 27.71
CA GLY A 501 -23.30 -14.56 28.80
C GLY A 501 -22.75 -15.09 30.10
N SER A 502 -22.48 -16.41 30.21
CA SER A 502 -21.76 -16.99 31.34
C SER A 502 -20.28 -16.57 31.31
N PHE A 503 -19.58 -16.74 32.44
CA PHE A 503 -18.16 -16.42 32.52
C PHE A 503 -17.29 -17.62 32.15
N LYS A 504 -16.13 -17.35 31.58
CA LYS A 504 -15.11 -18.37 31.37
C LYS A 504 -14.54 -18.84 32.71
N PRO A 505 -14.09 -20.10 32.85
CA PRO A 505 -13.33 -20.53 34.03
C PRO A 505 -12.10 -19.63 34.23
N TRP A 506 -11.87 -19.24 35.49
CA TRP A 506 -10.75 -18.36 35.89
C TRP A 506 -10.82 -16.97 35.28
N ALA A 507 -12.03 -16.48 34.94
CA ALA A 507 -12.20 -15.13 34.36
C ALA A 507 -11.61 -14.07 35.30
N ARG A 508 -10.91 -13.10 34.70
CA ARG A 508 -10.19 -12.03 35.39
C ARG A 508 -11.01 -10.74 35.27
N LEU A 509 -11.44 -10.20 36.38
CA LEU A 509 -12.29 -9.01 36.43
C LEU A 509 -11.55 -7.84 37.07
N PRO A 510 -11.57 -6.64 36.45
CA PRO A 510 -10.86 -5.46 36.95
C PRO A 510 -11.49 -4.81 38.19
N LEU A 511 -12.60 -5.34 38.73
CA LEU A 511 -13.37 -4.77 39.83
C LEU A 511 -13.65 -3.27 39.65
N ARG A 512 -14.21 -2.91 38.53
CA ARG A 512 -14.59 -1.52 38.19
C ARG A 512 -16.07 -1.36 37.94
N VAL A 513 -16.51 -0.14 38.19
CA VAL A 513 -17.86 0.31 37.88
C VAL A 513 -17.80 1.34 36.78
N ALA A 514 -18.67 1.22 35.77
CA ALA A 514 -18.82 2.21 34.70
C ALA A 514 -20.02 3.11 34.97
N ASN A 515 -20.05 4.24 34.28
CA ASN A 515 -21.12 5.22 34.34
C ASN A 515 -21.37 5.76 35.75
N ALA A 516 -20.28 5.97 36.50
CA ALA A 516 -20.30 6.48 37.89
C ALA A 516 -19.32 7.69 38.02
N PRO A 517 -19.56 8.84 37.32
CA PRO A 517 -18.62 9.96 37.30
C PRO A 517 -18.43 10.65 38.64
N ASP A 518 -19.34 10.45 39.57
CA ASP A 518 -19.29 11.04 40.91
C ASP A 518 -18.82 10.07 42.01
N ALA A 519 -18.44 8.84 41.61
CA ALA A 519 -17.92 7.84 42.57
C ALA A 519 -16.58 8.32 43.16
N VAL A 520 -16.47 8.30 44.51
CA VAL A 520 -15.24 8.55 45.25
C VAL A 520 -14.63 7.27 45.77
N SER A 521 -15.43 6.23 45.98
CA SER A 521 -14.95 4.90 46.35
C SER A 521 -15.95 3.81 45.96
N VAL A 522 -15.43 2.62 45.69
CA VAL A 522 -16.24 1.41 45.43
C VAL A 522 -15.75 0.29 46.32
N ARG A 523 -16.67 -0.33 47.08
CA ARG A 523 -16.39 -1.47 47.91
C ARG A 523 -16.98 -2.72 47.24
N TRP A 524 -16.21 -3.79 47.16
CA TRP A 524 -16.57 -5.01 46.46
C TRP A 524 -16.78 -6.20 47.40
N SER A 525 -17.75 -7.05 47.06
CA SER A 525 -17.93 -8.38 47.72
C SER A 525 -18.40 -9.43 46.72
N ASP A 526 -18.15 -10.70 47.03
CA ASP A 526 -18.59 -11.88 46.28
C ASP A 526 -19.97 -12.41 46.74
N GLY A 527 -20.66 -11.61 47.54
CA GLY A 527 -21.92 -11.96 48.22
C GLY A 527 -21.72 -12.47 49.65
N THR A 528 -20.51 -12.89 50.02
CA THR A 528 -20.18 -13.40 51.36
C THR A 528 -19.01 -12.62 51.96
N ASN A 529 -17.95 -12.41 51.21
CA ASN A 529 -16.72 -11.78 51.69
C ASN A 529 -16.41 -10.50 50.92
N GLU A 530 -15.68 -9.59 51.56
CA GLU A 530 -15.06 -8.46 50.83
C GLU A 530 -13.96 -8.99 49.93
N ILE A 531 -13.97 -8.55 48.66
CA ILE A 531 -12.99 -8.95 47.65
C ILE A 531 -12.18 -7.74 47.19
N LYS A 532 -10.93 -8.00 46.77
CA LYS A 532 -10.01 -7.01 46.22
C LYS A 532 -9.34 -7.58 45.00
N ALA A 533 -8.93 -6.69 44.12
CA ALA A 533 -8.06 -7.07 43.01
C ALA A 533 -6.70 -7.55 43.57
N GLY A 534 -6.13 -8.53 42.89
CA GLY A 534 -4.77 -8.99 43.16
C GLY A 534 -3.72 -7.97 42.74
N ASP A 535 -2.44 -8.34 42.89
CA ASP A 535 -1.30 -7.47 42.51
C ASP A 535 -1.26 -7.09 41.02
N ASP A 536 -1.99 -7.83 40.20
CA ASP A 536 -2.14 -7.62 38.76
C ASP A 536 -3.37 -6.75 38.41
N GLY A 537 -4.05 -6.20 39.40
CA GLY A 537 -5.22 -5.35 39.24
C GLY A 537 -6.53 -6.09 38.96
N HIS A 538 -6.56 -7.44 39.05
CA HIS A 538 -7.73 -8.24 38.73
C HIS A 538 -8.17 -9.14 39.86
N PHE A 539 -9.47 -9.40 39.93
CA PHE A 539 -10.06 -10.45 40.73
C PHE A 539 -10.33 -11.68 39.88
N ILE A 540 -9.88 -12.85 40.32
CA ILE A 540 -10.04 -14.12 39.61
C ILE A 540 -11.29 -14.82 40.08
N LEU A 541 -12.23 -15.10 39.18
CA LEU A 541 -13.43 -15.87 39.46
C LEU A 541 -13.09 -17.37 39.58
N THR A 542 -13.23 -17.92 40.77
CA THR A 542 -12.97 -19.34 41.05
C THR A 542 -14.24 -20.18 41.12
N GLY A 543 -15.42 -19.56 41.14
CA GLY A 543 -16.72 -20.23 41.25
C GLY A 543 -17.88 -19.27 41.01
N ASN A 544 -19.08 -19.81 40.95
CA ASN A 544 -20.30 -19.00 40.90
C ASN A 544 -20.39 -18.11 42.15
N CYS A 545 -20.71 -16.84 41.96
CA CYS A 545 -20.84 -15.89 43.06
C CYS A 545 -21.80 -14.75 42.71
N THR A 546 -22.12 -13.91 43.68
CA THR A 546 -22.88 -12.67 43.47
C THR A 546 -21.98 -11.48 43.68
N LEU A 547 -21.42 -10.94 42.59
CA LEU A 547 -20.61 -9.72 42.66
C LEU A 547 -21.48 -8.53 43.08
N ARG A 548 -21.05 -7.83 44.12
CA ARG A 548 -21.71 -6.64 44.65
C ARG A 548 -20.71 -5.49 44.73
N ALA A 549 -21.06 -4.38 44.12
CA ALA A 549 -20.32 -3.11 44.19
C ALA A 549 -21.14 -2.07 44.94
N GLU A 550 -20.62 -1.57 46.06
CA GLU A 550 -21.18 -0.44 46.81
C GLU A 550 -20.40 0.81 46.48
N ILE A 551 -21.04 1.75 45.81
CA ILE A 551 -20.46 3.01 45.34
C ILE A 551 -20.79 4.10 46.35
N THR A 552 -19.79 4.87 46.77
CA THR A 552 -20.00 6.11 47.53
C THR A 552 -19.71 7.30 46.60
N ASN A 553 -20.67 8.19 46.44
CA ASN A 553 -20.58 9.37 45.56
C ASN A 553 -20.06 10.60 46.34
N LYS A 554 -19.64 11.64 45.60
CA LYS A 554 -19.11 12.92 46.15
C LYS A 554 -20.08 13.64 47.09
N ASP A 555 -21.38 13.49 46.85
CA ASP A 555 -22.46 14.05 47.71
C ASP A 555 -22.78 13.20 48.94
N GLY A 556 -22.08 12.08 49.13
CA GLY A 556 -22.30 11.12 50.22
C GLY A 556 -23.42 10.11 49.93
N SER A 557 -24.09 10.18 48.79
CA SER A 557 -25.07 9.18 48.39
C SER A 557 -24.39 7.83 48.10
N ARG A 558 -25.17 6.74 48.17
CA ARG A 558 -24.68 5.39 47.95
C ARG A 558 -25.53 4.68 46.91
N ASP A 559 -24.85 4.06 45.93
CA ASP A 559 -25.46 3.14 44.98
C ASP A 559 -24.97 1.72 45.21
N VAL A 560 -25.80 0.73 44.94
CA VAL A 560 -25.45 -0.69 45.03
C VAL A 560 -25.77 -1.37 43.71
N ILE A 561 -24.77 -2.04 43.15
CA ILE A 561 -24.93 -2.84 41.95
C ILE A 561 -24.68 -4.30 42.28
N ILE A 562 -25.57 -5.17 41.82
CA ILE A 562 -25.47 -6.61 42.02
C ILE A 562 -25.43 -7.31 40.66
N LYS A 563 -24.51 -8.25 40.51
CA LYS A 563 -24.34 -9.06 39.31
C LYS A 563 -24.16 -10.53 39.68
N GLU A 564 -25.10 -11.35 39.22
CA GLU A 564 -24.95 -12.81 39.32
C GLU A 564 -23.89 -13.30 38.34
N VAL A 565 -22.99 -14.14 38.83
CA VAL A 565 -21.89 -14.76 38.10
C VAL A 565 -22.11 -16.25 38.03
N THR A 566 -22.21 -16.77 36.82
CA THR A 566 -22.24 -18.20 36.52
C THR A 566 -21.05 -18.56 35.66
N ILE A 567 -20.20 -19.47 36.13
CA ILE A 567 -19.03 -19.97 35.37
C ILE A 567 -19.45 -21.24 34.63
N ARG A 568 -19.08 -21.32 33.37
CA ARG A 568 -19.29 -22.49 32.49
C ARG A 568 -18.09 -22.80 31.62
#